data_232927c00922770b68b42253b547ca35
#
_entry.id   232927c00922770b68b42253b547ca35
#
_cell.length_a   1.000
_cell.length_b   1.000
_cell.length_c   1.000
_cell.angle_alpha   90.00
_cell.angle_beta   90.00
_cell.angle_gamma   90.00
#
_symmetry.space_group_name_H-M   'P 1'
#
loop_
_entity.id
_entity.type
_entity.pdbx_description
1 polymer ?
#
loop_
_entity_poly.entity_id
_entity_poly.type
_entity_poly.pdbx_seq_one_letter_code
_entity_poly.pdbx_strand_id
1 'polypeptide(L)'
;MKRNFELIPTNGIKINTLIEGDGKPVIFVHGWPESWYSWRHQINPFKKAGYKVIIPDIRGYGRSEKPKNVNSYSLKEITNDLIGILDHLKEEEAHIIGHDWGAPISWYTSLLFPKRILSVSGLSVPFNPFNEIPPIKLLEQIYKNTFFYILYFQKIGFAEKELEKDIEKSLRLIYCNSDAFGMKKMIDLALKNNLNEKDKKSLFLEGMNEPKDLPSWLSNRDLKYF
;
A
#
# COMPACT_ATOMS: atom_id res chain seq x y z
N MET A 1 -10.95 6.07 -22.19
CA MET A 1 -11.99 6.85 -21.48
C MET A 1 -11.32 7.72 -20.44
N LYS A 2 -11.82 8.95 -20.25
CA LYS A 2 -11.35 9.84 -19.16
C LYS A 2 -11.85 9.29 -17.84
N ARG A 3 -10.96 9.04 -16.87
CA ARG A 3 -11.30 8.59 -15.53
C ARG A 3 -11.90 9.73 -14.70
N ASN A 4 -12.86 9.41 -13.84
CA ASN A 4 -13.49 10.38 -12.96
C ASN A 4 -12.76 10.45 -11.62
N PHE A 5 -12.02 11.53 -11.38
CA PHE A 5 -11.34 11.82 -10.13
C PHE A 5 -11.94 13.01 -9.41
N GLU A 6 -11.99 12.90 -8.11
CA GLU A 6 -12.42 13.98 -7.22
C GLU A 6 -11.40 14.15 -6.09
N LEU A 7 -11.10 15.40 -5.72
CA LEU A 7 -10.35 15.74 -4.52
C LEU A 7 -11.33 15.90 -3.36
N ILE A 8 -11.52 14.82 -2.61
CA ILE A 8 -12.51 14.75 -1.53
C ILE A 8 -11.91 15.32 -0.25
N PRO A 9 -12.53 16.37 0.35
CA PRO A 9 -12.15 16.84 1.67
C PRO A 9 -12.58 15.82 2.72
N THR A 10 -11.64 15.34 3.50
CA THR A 10 -11.87 14.38 4.59
C THR A 10 -10.83 14.51 5.66
N ASN A 11 -11.21 14.37 6.94
CA ASN A 11 -10.30 14.30 8.08
C ASN A 11 -9.16 15.36 8.04
N GLY A 12 -9.51 16.60 7.64
CA GLY A 12 -8.58 17.74 7.60
C GLY A 12 -7.62 17.79 6.42
N ILE A 13 -7.74 16.89 5.46
CA ILE A 13 -6.93 16.84 4.23
C ILE A 13 -7.80 16.60 2.99
N LYS A 14 -7.21 16.65 1.80
CA LYS A 14 -7.87 16.30 0.54
C LYS A 14 -7.29 15.01 -0.01
N ILE A 15 -8.16 14.05 -0.28
CA ILE A 15 -7.82 12.75 -0.85
C ILE A 15 -8.26 12.68 -2.32
N ASN A 16 -7.31 12.43 -3.21
CA ASN A 16 -7.61 12.17 -4.61
C ASN A 16 -8.23 10.79 -4.75
N THR A 17 -9.47 10.74 -5.22
CA THR A 17 -10.26 9.51 -5.27
C THR A 17 -10.82 9.30 -6.67
N LEU A 18 -10.60 8.13 -7.23
CA LEU A 18 -11.29 7.69 -8.43
C LEU A 18 -12.65 7.14 -8.03
N ILE A 19 -13.71 7.59 -8.73
CA ILE A 19 -15.09 7.14 -8.50
C ILE A 19 -15.70 6.78 -9.84
N GLU A 20 -16.09 5.52 -9.99
CA GLU A 20 -16.71 5.05 -11.23
C GLU A 20 -17.80 4.00 -10.97
N GLY A 21 -18.84 4.02 -11.80
CA GLY A 21 -19.99 3.11 -11.68
C GLY A 21 -21.01 3.60 -10.66
N ASP A 22 -22.11 2.85 -10.59
CA ASP A 22 -23.26 3.09 -9.70
C ASP A 22 -23.59 1.78 -8.99
N GLY A 23 -24.26 1.85 -7.84
CA GLY A 23 -24.66 0.68 -7.05
C GLY A 23 -23.94 0.58 -5.73
N LYS A 24 -23.81 -0.62 -5.16
CA LYS A 24 -23.17 -0.81 -3.84
C LYS A 24 -21.69 -0.39 -3.89
N PRO A 25 -21.24 0.45 -2.95
CA PRO A 25 -19.87 0.93 -2.95
C PRO A 25 -18.88 -0.16 -2.56
N VAL A 26 -17.74 -0.18 -3.26
CA VAL A 26 -16.55 -0.94 -2.92
C VAL A 26 -15.33 -0.04 -2.94
N ILE A 27 -14.63 0.03 -1.81
CA ILE A 27 -13.40 0.78 -1.65
C ILE A 27 -12.21 -0.16 -1.91
N PHE A 28 -11.30 0.25 -2.79
CA PHE A 28 -10.04 -0.44 -3.03
C PHE A 28 -8.89 0.37 -2.44
N VAL A 29 -8.17 -0.22 -1.50
CA VAL A 29 -7.07 0.41 -0.77
C VAL A 29 -5.75 -0.18 -1.22
N HIS A 30 -4.88 0.66 -1.81
CA HIS A 30 -3.56 0.25 -2.28
C HIS A 30 -2.53 0.20 -1.16
N GLY A 31 -1.36 -0.36 -1.45
CA GLY A 31 -0.22 -0.46 -0.55
C GLY A 31 0.98 0.39 -0.96
N TRP A 32 2.17 -0.10 -0.68
CA TRP A 32 3.45 0.53 -1.01
C TRP A 32 4.25 -0.34 -2.00
N PRO A 33 4.92 0.25 -2.98
CA PRO A 33 4.90 1.65 -3.46
C PRO A 33 3.86 1.84 -4.57
N GLU A 34 2.60 1.86 -4.20
CA GLU A 34 1.46 1.81 -5.11
C GLU A 34 0.67 3.12 -5.14
N SER A 35 -0.38 3.15 -5.96
CA SER A 35 -1.38 4.21 -6.05
C SER A 35 -2.73 3.59 -6.46
N TRP A 36 -3.77 4.44 -6.68
CA TRP A 36 -5.02 3.98 -7.28
C TRP A 36 -4.80 3.12 -8.54
N TYR A 37 -3.70 3.35 -9.28
CA TYR A 37 -3.41 2.70 -10.55
C TYR A 37 -3.17 1.19 -10.43
N SER A 38 -2.78 0.69 -9.27
CA SER A 38 -2.66 -0.74 -9.01
C SER A 38 -3.97 -1.48 -9.24
N TRP A 39 -5.09 -0.81 -9.01
CA TRP A 39 -6.44 -1.37 -9.16
C TRP A 39 -7.06 -1.18 -10.55
N ARG A 40 -6.31 -0.66 -11.54
CA ARG A 40 -6.81 -0.32 -12.88
C ARG A 40 -7.56 -1.44 -13.60
N HIS A 41 -7.17 -2.68 -13.35
CA HIS A 41 -7.78 -3.86 -13.97
C HIS A 41 -9.07 -4.30 -13.28
N GLN A 42 -9.28 -3.97 -12.00
CA GLN A 42 -10.46 -4.28 -11.22
C GLN A 42 -11.64 -3.34 -11.52
N ILE A 43 -11.37 -2.12 -11.96
CA ILE A 43 -12.39 -1.09 -12.16
C ILE A 43 -13.52 -1.58 -13.08
N ASN A 44 -13.19 -2.01 -14.28
CA ASN A 44 -14.21 -2.40 -15.27
C ASN A 44 -14.97 -3.67 -14.89
N PRO A 45 -14.36 -4.75 -14.37
CA PRO A 45 -15.09 -5.92 -13.86
C PRO A 45 -16.10 -5.56 -12.77
N PHE A 46 -15.71 -4.78 -11.77
CA PHE A 46 -16.61 -4.41 -10.68
C PHE A 46 -17.73 -3.48 -11.13
N LYS A 47 -17.46 -2.53 -12.02
CA LYS A 47 -18.51 -1.71 -12.64
C LYS A 47 -19.53 -2.55 -13.40
N LYS A 48 -19.07 -3.52 -14.20
CA LYS A 48 -19.95 -4.42 -14.95
C LYS A 48 -20.79 -5.31 -14.01
N ALA A 49 -20.27 -5.62 -12.82
CA ALA A 49 -20.97 -6.34 -11.79
C ALA A 49 -21.95 -5.49 -10.97
N GLY A 50 -22.11 -4.19 -11.31
CA GLY A 50 -23.06 -3.29 -10.66
C GLY A 50 -22.56 -2.68 -9.35
N TYR A 51 -21.24 -2.48 -9.21
CA TYR A 51 -20.65 -1.80 -8.05
C TYR A 51 -20.26 -0.37 -8.38
N LYS A 52 -20.37 0.51 -7.39
CA LYS A 52 -19.68 1.80 -7.36
C LYS A 52 -18.26 1.58 -6.86
N VAL A 53 -17.29 1.79 -7.72
CA VAL A 53 -15.85 1.60 -7.45
C VAL A 53 -15.28 2.91 -6.91
N ILE A 54 -14.66 2.86 -5.74
CA ILE A 54 -14.04 3.99 -5.05
C ILE A 54 -12.57 3.62 -4.77
N ILE A 55 -11.64 4.35 -5.37
CA ILE A 55 -10.20 4.06 -5.23
C ILE A 55 -9.47 5.34 -4.86
N PRO A 56 -9.20 5.56 -3.56
CA PRO A 56 -8.36 6.68 -3.12
C PRO A 56 -6.88 6.43 -3.40
N ASP A 57 -6.13 7.48 -3.71
CA ASP A 57 -4.73 7.54 -3.33
C ASP A 57 -4.70 7.79 -1.82
N ILE A 58 -4.24 6.86 -1.00
CA ILE A 58 -4.21 7.06 0.45
C ILE A 58 -3.32 8.25 0.82
N ARG A 59 -3.55 8.87 2.00
CA ARG A 59 -2.76 10.04 2.44
C ARG A 59 -1.25 9.78 2.28
N GLY A 60 -0.53 10.76 1.77
CA GLY A 60 0.90 10.64 1.47
C GLY A 60 1.23 10.13 0.08
N TYR A 61 0.25 9.59 -0.66
CA TYR A 61 0.46 9.00 -1.99
C TYR A 61 -0.19 9.80 -3.12
N GLY A 62 0.30 9.56 -4.33
CA GLY A 62 -0.28 10.07 -5.55
C GLY A 62 -0.57 11.58 -5.51
N ARG A 63 -1.81 11.95 -5.78
CA ARG A 63 -2.29 13.34 -5.77
C ARG A 63 -2.98 13.74 -4.47
N SER A 64 -3.06 12.86 -3.48
CA SER A 64 -3.56 13.18 -2.15
C SER A 64 -2.57 14.05 -1.38
N GLU A 65 -3.08 14.80 -0.41
CA GLU A 65 -2.23 15.64 0.43
C GLU A 65 -1.25 14.81 1.26
N LYS A 66 -0.10 15.42 1.54
CA LYS A 66 1.06 14.83 2.21
C LYS A 66 1.39 15.61 3.48
N PRO A 67 0.67 15.39 4.60
CA PRO A 67 0.96 16.06 5.86
C PRO A 67 2.42 15.85 6.29
N LYS A 68 3.06 16.90 6.81
CA LYS A 68 4.47 16.83 7.24
C LYS A 68 4.66 16.09 8.58
N ASN A 69 3.62 16.05 9.40
CA ASN A 69 3.69 15.42 10.72
C ASN A 69 3.54 13.91 10.59
N VAL A 70 4.51 13.15 11.08
CA VAL A 70 4.51 11.68 11.06
C VAL A 70 3.26 11.11 11.76
N ASN A 71 2.80 11.72 12.85
CA ASN A 71 1.61 11.28 13.58
C ASN A 71 0.33 11.33 12.72
N SER A 72 0.33 12.13 11.64
CA SER A 72 -0.77 12.19 10.69
C SER A 72 -0.93 10.91 9.85
N TYR A 73 0.01 9.98 9.93
CA TYR A 73 0.01 8.73 9.17
C TYR A 73 -0.33 7.50 10.02
N SER A 74 -0.92 7.71 11.19
CA SER A 74 -1.41 6.59 12.00
C SER A 74 -2.56 5.85 11.30
N LEU A 75 -2.71 4.56 11.58
CA LEU A 75 -3.83 3.77 11.05
C LEU A 75 -5.18 4.41 11.36
N LYS A 76 -5.33 5.03 12.54
CA LYS A 76 -6.54 5.75 12.92
C LYS A 76 -6.85 6.91 11.96
N GLU A 77 -5.85 7.70 11.60
CA GLU A 77 -6.03 8.81 10.68
C GLU A 77 -6.39 8.32 9.27
N ILE A 78 -5.72 7.27 8.80
CA ILE A 78 -5.98 6.71 7.46
C ILE A 78 -7.37 6.07 7.40
N THR A 79 -7.80 5.36 8.44
CA THR A 79 -9.16 4.80 8.50
C THR A 79 -10.23 5.88 8.54
N ASN A 80 -10.01 6.98 9.27
CA ASN A 80 -10.91 8.13 9.27
C ASN A 80 -11.03 8.77 7.89
N ASP A 81 -9.97 8.80 7.08
CA ASP A 81 -10.05 9.28 5.69
C ASP A 81 -11.04 8.45 4.87
N LEU A 82 -10.95 7.12 4.98
CA LEU A 82 -11.83 6.24 4.22
C LEU A 82 -13.30 6.41 4.62
N ILE A 83 -13.57 6.58 5.91
CA ILE A 83 -14.93 6.85 6.39
C ILE A 83 -15.40 8.24 5.91
N GLY A 84 -14.56 9.26 5.99
CA GLY A 84 -14.91 10.58 5.49
C GLY A 84 -15.14 10.63 3.96
N ILE A 85 -14.49 9.75 3.19
CA ILE A 85 -14.81 9.56 1.77
C ILE A 85 -16.24 9.02 1.61
N LEU A 86 -16.65 8.01 2.40
CA LEU A 86 -18.01 7.49 2.38
C LEU A 86 -19.03 8.58 2.77
N ASP A 87 -18.73 9.35 3.82
CA ASP A 87 -19.60 10.45 4.26
C ASP A 87 -19.79 11.52 3.19
N HIS A 88 -18.70 11.92 2.52
CA HIS A 88 -18.73 12.86 1.41
C HIS A 88 -19.60 12.36 0.25
N LEU A 89 -19.49 11.08 -0.07
CA LEU A 89 -20.24 10.43 -1.14
C LEU A 89 -21.68 10.06 -0.73
N LYS A 90 -22.06 10.30 0.55
CA LYS A 90 -23.35 9.94 1.16
C LYS A 90 -23.63 8.43 1.11
N GLU A 91 -22.57 7.64 1.27
CA GLU A 91 -22.63 6.18 1.37
C GLU A 91 -22.66 5.76 2.84
N GLU A 92 -23.66 5.02 3.24
CA GLU A 92 -23.80 4.55 4.62
C GLU A 92 -22.80 3.44 4.94
N GLU A 93 -22.58 2.54 4.00
CA GLU A 93 -21.73 1.36 4.15
C GLU A 93 -21.05 0.98 2.84
N ALA A 94 -19.93 0.27 2.90
CA ALA A 94 -19.21 -0.21 1.73
C ALA A 94 -18.56 -1.57 1.96
N HIS A 95 -18.28 -2.29 0.87
CA HIS A 95 -17.27 -3.34 0.86
C HIS A 95 -15.88 -2.69 0.84
N ILE A 96 -14.88 -3.33 1.46
CA ILE A 96 -13.51 -2.84 1.43
C ILE A 96 -12.53 -3.94 1.03
N ILE A 97 -11.62 -3.64 0.12
CA ILE A 97 -10.61 -4.56 -0.40
C ILE A 97 -9.26 -3.86 -0.32
N GLY A 98 -8.31 -4.46 0.38
CA GLY A 98 -6.97 -3.90 0.53
C GLY A 98 -5.86 -4.87 0.08
N HIS A 99 -4.79 -4.33 -0.46
CA HIS A 99 -3.59 -5.06 -0.84
C HIS A 99 -2.37 -4.47 -0.15
N ASP A 100 -1.40 -5.30 0.25
CA ASP A 100 -0.19 -4.90 0.97
C ASP A 100 -0.54 -4.05 2.20
N TRP A 101 -0.03 -2.82 2.37
CA TRP A 101 -0.44 -1.90 3.44
C TRP A 101 -1.94 -1.57 3.42
N GLY A 102 -2.57 -1.64 2.27
CA GLY A 102 -4.02 -1.49 2.15
C GLY A 102 -4.80 -2.59 2.89
N ALA A 103 -4.24 -3.78 3.06
CA ALA A 103 -4.90 -4.86 3.79
C ALA A 103 -4.99 -4.57 5.31
N PRO A 104 -3.90 -4.24 6.05
CA PRO A 104 -4.00 -3.75 7.42
C PRO A 104 -4.96 -2.57 7.59
N ILE A 105 -4.89 -1.58 6.69
CA ILE A 105 -5.82 -0.45 6.71
C ILE A 105 -7.27 -0.93 6.62
N SER A 106 -7.56 -1.86 5.71
CA SER A 106 -8.91 -2.42 5.53
C SER A 106 -9.37 -3.23 6.73
N TRP A 107 -8.50 -4.05 7.34
CA TRP A 107 -8.79 -4.79 8.56
C TRP A 107 -9.14 -3.85 9.71
N TYR A 108 -8.33 -2.81 9.94
CA TYR A 108 -8.57 -1.84 11.00
C TYR A 108 -9.78 -0.94 10.74
N THR A 109 -10.06 -0.60 9.48
CA THR A 109 -11.28 0.14 9.13
C THR A 109 -12.52 -0.68 9.51
N SER A 110 -12.55 -1.98 9.19
CA SER A 110 -13.68 -2.83 9.55
C SER A 110 -13.82 -3.05 11.07
N LEU A 111 -12.70 -3.09 11.79
CA LEU A 111 -12.69 -3.25 13.24
C LEU A 111 -13.17 -1.99 13.96
N LEU A 112 -12.70 -0.81 13.52
CA LEU A 112 -13.04 0.47 14.15
C LEU A 112 -14.42 0.99 13.75
N PHE A 113 -14.89 0.65 12.54
CA PHE A 113 -16.15 1.11 11.98
C PHE A 113 -17.03 -0.05 11.47
N PRO A 114 -17.38 -1.04 12.33
CA PRO A 114 -18.06 -2.27 11.89
C PRO A 114 -19.44 -2.04 11.26
N LYS A 115 -20.10 -0.91 11.57
CA LYS A 115 -21.39 -0.54 10.98
C LYS A 115 -21.26 0.13 9.60
N ARG A 116 -20.05 0.47 9.18
CA ARG A 116 -19.76 1.15 7.91
C ARG A 116 -19.17 0.19 6.87
N ILE A 117 -18.80 -1.03 7.28
CA ILE A 117 -18.11 -2.01 6.42
C ILE A 117 -18.92 -3.29 6.31
N LEU A 118 -19.46 -3.54 5.12
CA LEU A 118 -20.25 -4.73 4.78
C LEU A 118 -19.42 -6.00 4.75
N SER A 119 -18.24 -5.92 4.17
CA SER A 119 -17.26 -7.01 4.12
C SER A 119 -15.87 -6.48 3.92
N VAL A 120 -14.87 -7.24 4.34
CA VAL A 120 -13.45 -6.92 4.17
C VAL A 120 -12.72 -8.06 3.48
N SER A 121 -11.86 -7.71 2.53
CA SER A 121 -10.94 -8.64 1.86
C SER A 121 -9.52 -8.07 1.93
N GLY A 122 -8.61 -8.82 2.53
CA GLY A 122 -7.18 -8.48 2.58
C GLY A 122 -6.38 -9.40 1.67
N LEU A 123 -5.57 -8.81 0.78
CA LEU A 123 -4.67 -9.51 -0.12
C LEU A 123 -3.23 -9.34 0.39
N SER A 124 -2.46 -10.41 0.35
CA SER A 124 -1.04 -10.51 0.74
C SER A 124 -0.76 -10.41 2.25
N VAL A 125 -1.54 -9.63 3.01
CA VAL A 125 -1.31 -9.43 4.45
C VAL A 125 -2.55 -9.87 5.25
N PRO A 126 -2.45 -10.96 6.02
CA PRO A 126 -3.54 -11.45 6.85
C PRO A 126 -3.83 -10.48 8.00
N PHE A 127 -5.02 -10.62 8.60
CA PHE A 127 -5.32 -9.93 9.83
C PHE A 127 -4.36 -10.35 10.94
N ASN A 128 -3.74 -9.36 11.58
CA ASN A 128 -2.90 -9.56 12.75
C ASN A 128 -3.54 -8.83 13.94
N PRO A 129 -3.98 -9.55 14.97
CA PRO A 129 -4.55 -8.92 16.15
C PRO A 129 -3.51 -8.05 16.87
N PHE A 130 -3.99 -7.09 17.65
CA PHE A 130 -3.12 -6.26 18.48
C PHE A 130 -2.32 -7.14 19.44
N ASN A 131 -1.00 -6.94 19.46
CA ASN A 131 -0.11 -7.50 20.45
C ASN A 131 0.22 -6.45 21.51
N GLU A 132 0.56 -6.91 22.72
CA GLU A 132 1.02 -6.02 23.81
C GLU A 132 2.33 -5.30 23.42
N ILE A 133 3.15 -5.93 22.58
CA ILE A 133 4.41 -5.35 22.09
C ILE A 133 4.12 -4.57 20.80
N PRO A 134 4.48 -3.28 20.72
CA PRO A 134 4.37 -2.50 19.50
C PRO A 134 5.08 -3.20 18.32
N PRO A 135 4.49 -3.25 17.11
CA PRO A 135 5.04 -3.99 15.98
C PRO A 135 6.50 -3.67 15.66
N ILE A 136 6.89 -2.39 15.68
CA ILE A 136 8.29 -2.00 15.42
C ILE A 136 9.24 -2.57 16.46
N LYS A 137 8.88 -2.53 17.76
CA LYS A 137 9.72 -3.13 18.82
C LYS A 137 9.86 -4.64 18.66
N LEU A 138 8.79 -5.31 18.24
CA LEU A 138 8.83 -6.75 17.96
C LEU A 138 9.77 -7.03 16.78
N LEU A 139 9.67 -6.26 15.71
CA LEU A 139 10.56 -6.39 14.55
C LEU A 139 12.02 -6.11 14.89
N GLU A 140 12.31 -5.12 15.73
CA GLU A 140 13.66 -4.84 16.24
C GLU A 140 14.25 -6.02 17.02
N GLN A 141 13.43 -6.75 17.78
CA GLN A 141 13.87 -7.94 18.50
C GLN A 141 14.14 -9.11 17.55
N ILE A 142 13.23 -9.36 16.60
CA ILE A 142 13.34 -10.45 15.62
C ILE A 142 14.53 -10.24 14.68
N TYR A 143 14.68 -9.03 14.16
CA TYR A 143 15.69 -8.68 13.15
C TYR A 143 16.89 -7.93 13.74
N LYS A 144 17.25 -8.22 15.00
CA LYS A 144 18.31 -7.53 15.74
C LYS A 144 19.63 -7.44 14.98
N ASN A 145 19.99 -8.51 14.26
CA ASN A 145 21.26 -8.66 13.55
C ASN A 145 21.12 -8.78 12.03
N THR A 146 19.91 -8.59 11.49
CA THR A 146 19.63 -8.76 10.06
C THR A 146 18.97 -7.52 9.49
N PHE A 147 19.15 -7.30 8.19
CA PHE A 147 18.44 -6.24 7.49
C PHE A 147 16.95 -6.59 7.37
N PHE A 148 16.09 -5.62 7.75
CA PHE A 148 14.67 -5.71 7.50
C PHE A 148 14.14 -4.35 7.03
N TYR A 149 13.50 -4.31 5.87
CA TYR A 149 13.17 -3.07 5.16
C TYR A 149 12.24 -2.13 5.96
N ILE A 150 11.29 -2.67 6.75
CA ILE A 150 10.42 -1.84 7.58
C ILE A 150 11.24 -1.06 8.61
N LEU A 151 12.27 -1.68 9.22
CA LEU A 151 13.16 -1.00 10.16
C LEU A 151 14.09 -0.01 9.46
N TYR A 152 14.49 -0.32 8.23
CA TYR A 152 15.26 0.61 7.40
C TYR A 152 14.47 1.89 7.10
N PHE A 153 13.19 1.77 6.78
CA PHE A 153 12.29 2.90 6.52
C PHE A 153 11.95 3.75 7.75
N GLN A 154 12.23 3.27 8.97
CA GLN A 154 12.09 4.12 10.17
C GLN A 154 13.17 5.22 10.26
N LYS A 155 14.25 5.13 9.48
CA LYS A 155 15.33 6.11 9.48
C LYS A 155 15.04 7.19 8.46
N ILE A 156 14.56 8.34 8.91
CA ILE A 156 14.23 9.49 8.05
C ILE A 156 15.43 9.88 7.18
N GLY A 157 15.20 10.07 5.88
CA GLY A 157 16.20 10.50 4.91
C GLY A 157 17.06 9.38 4.31
N PHE A 158 17.02 8.16 4.85
CA PHE A 158 17.84 7.05 4.33
C PHE A 158 17.18 6.40 3.11
N ALA A 159 15.93 6.00 3.23
CA ALA A 159 15.18 5.41 2.14
C ALA A 159 14.95 6.42 1.01
N GLU A 160 14.62 7.66 1.35
CA GLU A 160 14.43 8.74 0.39
C GLU A 160 15.70 8.96 -0.43
N LYS A 161 16.86 9.05 0.21
CA LYS A 161 18.15 9.25 -0.48
C LYS A 161 18.48 8.12 -1.45
N GLU A 162 18.10 6.89 -1.12
CA GLU A 162 18.32 5.74 -1.99
C GLU A 162 17.31 5.70 -3.14
N LEU A 163 16.02 5.73 -2.81
CA LEU A 163 14.93 5.45 -3.74
C LEU A 163 14.69 6.62 -4.72
N GLU A 164 14.87 7.86 -4.26
CA GLU A 164 14.64 9.05 -5.08
C GLU A 164 15.82 9.39 -6.00
N LYS A 165 16.97 8.72 -5.83
CA LYS A 165 18.13 8.90 -6.70
C LYS A 165 17.81 8.58 -8.17
N ASP A 166 16.99 7.54 -8.37
CA ASP A 166 16.47 7.12 -9.67
C ASP A 166 15.15 6.40 -9.44
N ILE A 167 14.04 7.15 -9.50
CA ILE A 167 12.70 6.66 -9.16
C ILE A 167 12.26 5.54 -10.11
N GLU A 168 12.50 5.70 -11.42
CA GLU A 168 12.11 4.70 -12.42
C GLU A 168 12.84 3.37 -12.17
N LYS A 169 14.13 3.42 -11.90
CA LYS A 169 14.94 2.25 -11.56
C LYS A 169 14.48 1.63 -10.24
N SER A 170 14.22 2.42 -9.22
CA SER A 170 13.75 1.96 -7.92
C SER A 170 12.42 1.20 -8.04
N LEU A 171 11.43 1.77 -8.73
CA LEU A 171 10.14 1.13 -8.98
C LEU A 171 10.30 -0.15 -9.81
N ARG A 172 11.12 -0.11 -10.86
CA ARG A 172 11.43 -1.27 -11.70
C ARG A 172 12.01 -2.42 -10.88
N LEU A 173 13.00 -2.14 -10.04
CA LEU A 173 13.61 -3.14 -9.17
C LEU A 173 12.59 -3.70 -8.17
N ILE A 174 11.85 -2.84 -7.49
CA ILE A 174 10.88 -3.25 -6.47
C ILE A 174 9.80 -4.14 -7.11
N TYR A 175 9.13 -3.69 -8.16
CA TYR A 175 8.05 -4.45 -8.77
C TYR A 175 8.52 -5.78 -9.37
N CYS A 176 9.68 -5.81 -10.02
CA CYS A 176 10.18 -7.03 -10.64
C CYS A 176 10.78 -8.05 -9.66
N ASN A 177 11.07 -7.64 -8.42
CA ASN A 177 11.54 -8.54 -7.36
C ASN A 177 10.45 -8.84 -6.31
N SER A 178 9.25 -8.29 -6.45
CA SER A 178 8.12 -8.53 -5.54
C SER A 178 7.15 -9.62 -6.05
N ASP A 179 7.47 -10.27 -7.16
CA ASP A 179 6.71 -11.43 -7.64
C ASP A 179 7.00 -12.69 -6.79
N ALA A 180 6.26 -13.77 -7.06
CA ALA A 180 6.40 -15.03 -6.32
C ALA A 180 7.83 -15.62 -6.39
N PHE A 181 8.56 -15.38 -7.49
CA PHE A 181 9.94 -15.84 -7.65
C PHE A 181 10.92 -14.98 -6.85
N GLY A 182 10.77 -13.66 -6.88
CA GLY A 182 11.57 -12.73 -6.09
C GLY A 182 11.38 -12.94 -4.60
N MET A 183 10.13 -13.07 -4.15
CA MET A 183 9.80 -13.37 -2.75
C MET A 183 10.37 -14.72 -2.30
N LYS A 184 10.22 -15.78 -3.12
CA LYS A 184 10.82 -17.09 -2.82
C LYS A 184 12.33 -16.98 -2.71
N LYS A 185 13.00 -16.28 -3.62
CA LYS A 185 14.44 -16.06 -3.58
C LYS A 185 14.86 -15.30 -2.31
N MET A 186 14.11 -14.29 -1.89
CA MET A 186 14.37 -13.57 -0.64
C MET A 186 14.22 -14.49 0.58
N ILE A 187 13.17 -15.33 0.60
CA ILE A 187 12.94 -16.32 1.67
C ILE A 187 14.07 -17.37 1.67
N ASP A 188 14.40 -17.92 0.52
CA ASP A 188 15.48 -18.93 0.38
C ASP A 188 16.84 -18.36 0.81
N LEU A 189 17.13 -17.11 0.49
CA LEU A 189 18.33 -16.40 0.95
C LEU A 189 18.31 -16.18 2.47
N ALA A 190 17.17 -15.79 3.04
CA ALA A 190 17.03 -15.61 4.48
C ALA A 190 17.18 -16.94 5.24
N LEU A 191 16.66 -18.04 4.69
CA LEU A 191 16.78 -19.37 5.28
C LEU A 191 18.18 -19.99 5.11
N LYS A 192 18.85 -19.77 3.97
CA LYS A 192 20.18 -20.32 3.67
C LYS A 192 21.30 -19.57 4.38
N ASN A 193 21.19 -18.30 4.50
CA ASN A 193 22.15 -17.49 5.26
C ASN A 193 21.72 -17.55 6.72
N ASN A 194 22.04 -18.65 7.46
CA ASN A 194 21.91 -18.64 8.92
C ASN A 194 21.89 -17.21 9.43
N LEU A 195 20.78 -16.54 9.50
CA LEU A 195 20.50 -15.15 9.86
C LEU A 195 21.70 -14.23 10.25
N ASN A 196 22.89 -14.66 9.87
CA ASN A 196 24.16 -14.06 10.17
C ASN A 196 24.56 -13.15 9.01
N GLU A 197 24.47 -11.86 9.26
CA GLU A 197 25.23 -10.85 8.55
C GLU A 197 24.81 -10.46 7.13
N LYS A 198 23.53 -10.08 6.91
CA LYS A 198 23.37 -8.87 6.13
C LYS A 198 23.65 -7.72 7.08
N ASP A 199 24.78 -7.11 6.89
CA ASP A 199 25.23 -5.94 7.63
C ASP A 199 24.06 -4.97 7.80
N LYS A 200 23.85 -4.41 9.00
CA LYS A 200 22.84 -3.36 9.29
C LYS A 200 22.99 -2.13 8.37
N LYS A 201 24.01 -2.11 7.56
CA LYS A 201 24.33 -1.06 6.56
C LYS A 201 23.80 -1.35 5.15
N SER A 202 23.18 -2.51 4.90
CA SER A 202 22.65 -2.83 3.56
C SER A 202 21.58 -1.84 3.14
N LEU A 203 21.59 -1.49 1.87
CA LEU A 203 20.58 -0.67 1.23
C LEU A 203 19.37 -1.55 0.86
N PHE A 204 18.20 -0.93 0.70
CA PHE A 204 16.97 -1.67 0.39
C PHE A 204 17.02 -2.34 -1.00
N LEU A 205 17.54 -1.63 -2.00
CA LEU A 205 17.65 -2.14 -3.38
C LEU A 205 18.85 -3.06 -3.59
N GLU A 206 19.74 -3.16 -2.60
CA GLU A 206 20.94 -3.97 -2.70
C GLU A 206 20.61 -5.47 -2.88
N GLY A 207 21.24 -6.10 -3.88
CA GLY A 207 21.00 -7.51 -4.22
C GLY A 207 19.71 -7.79 -4.98
N MET A 208 18.92 -6.78 -5.33
CA MET A 208 17.82 -6.93 -6.28
C MET A 208 18.36 -7.11 -7.70
N ASN A 209 17.78 -8.05 -8.45
CA ASN A 209 18.17 -8.27 -9.82
C ASN A 209 17.49 -7.25 -10.73
N GLU A 210 18.28 -6.54 -11.53
CA GLU A 210 17.72 -5.71 -12.60
C GLU A 210 17.24 -6.62 -13.74
N PRO A 211 15.94 -6.62 -14.06
CA PRO A 211 15.41 -7.47 -15.11
C PRO A 211 15.85 -6.96 -16.48
N LYS A 212 16.18 -7.88 -17.40
CA LYS A 212 16.44 -7.51 -18.80
C LYS A 212 15.17 -6.99 -19.47
N ASP A 213 14.06 -7.65 -19.22
CA ASP A 213 12.73 -7.30 -19.74
C ASP A 213 11.74 -7.14 -18.59
N LEU A 214 10.75 -6.28 -18.80
CA LEU A 214 9.65 -6.15 -17.83
C LEU A 214 8.72 -7.36 -17.94
N PRO A 215 8.13 -7.82 -16.84
CA PRO A 215 7.12 -8.88 -16.89
C PRO A 215 5.88 -8.41 -17.66
N SER A 216 5.13 -9.35 -18.24
CA SER A 216 3.98 -9.05 -19.11
C SER A 216 2.88 -8.19 -18.47
N TRP A 217 2.81 -8.16 -17.15
CA TRP A 217 1.83 -7.38 -16.39
C TRP A 217 2.28 -5.93 -16.08
N LEU A 218 3.55 -5.58 -16.38
CA LEU A 218 4.14 -4.27 -16.09
C LEU A 218 4.79 -3.70 -17.35
N SER A 219 4.25 -2.64 -17.90
CA SER A 219 4.82 -1.94 -19.04
C SER A 219 5.64 -0.71 -18.63
N ASN A 220 6.49 -0.19 -19.53
CA ASN A 220 7.17 1.09 -19.31
C ASN A 220 6.19 2.26 -19.10
N ARG A 221 4.98 2.15 -19.66
CA ARG A 221 3.91 3.14 -19.44
C ARG A 221 3.38 3.06 -18.00
N ASP A 222 3.26 1.85 -17.46
CA ASP A 222 2.82 1.65 -16.07
C ASP A 222 3.86 2.24 -15.10
N LEU A 223 5.15 1.97 -15.31
CA LEU A 223 6.23 2.54 -14.48
C LEU A 223 6.24 4.08 -14.48
N LYS A 224 5.99 4.70 -15.64
CA LYS A 224 5.88 6.17 -15.73
C LYS A 224 4.64 6.74 -15.06
N TYR A 225 3.66 5.90 -14.78
CA TYR A 225 2.43 6.31 -14.14
C TYR A 225 2.55 6.30 -12.62
N PHE A 226 3.28 5.34 -12.05
CA PHE A 226 3.60 5.24 -10.64
C PHE A 226 4.62 6.30 -10.21
#